data_0bb230af61b63f575ca2dd4fb3c36197
#
_entry.id   0bb230af61b63f575ca2dd4fb3c36197
#
_cell.length_a   1.000
_cell.length_b   1.000
_cell.length_c   1.000
_cell.angle_alpha   90.00
_cell.angle_beta   90.00
_cell.angle_gamma   90.00
#
_symmetry.space_group_name_H-M   'P 1'
#
loop_
_entity.id
_entity.type
_entity.pdbx_description
1 polymer ?
#
loop_
_entity_poly.entity_id
_entity_poly.type
_entity_poly.pdbx_seq_one_letter_code
_entity_poly.pdbx_strand_id
1 'polypeptide(L)'
;MNTGHIPVRYATALLDFANVSNEQDRVYTEAKAIVKSYFQFIELRTVLDNPVLAKAEKRKIIIMAAAGKVSKAFERFLDLILENNREDHLLSIALKYIDLYRKQKNIHYGKLTTASSVNDATEKRLMAMVENTTGGTIEMEKVIDKDILGGFMFEVDFVRWDASISGQLRRIKKDYIERNKKIV
;
A
#
# COMPACT_ATOMS: atom_id res chain seq x y z
N MET A 1 6.07 -24.70 -0.40
CA MET A 1 5.44 -24.55 0.93
C MET A 1 4.38 -23.48 0.83
N ASN A 2 3.19 -23.73 1.34
CA ASN A 2 2.00 -22.88 1.16
C ASN A 2 2.04 -21.68 2.13
N THR A 3 2.96 -20.73 1.89
CA THR A 3 3.20 -19.55 2.74
C THR A 3 2.06 -18.51 2.68
N GLY A 4 1.16 -18.62 1.69
CA GLY A 4 0.07 -17.66 1.48
C GLY A 4 -1.03 -17.69 2.54
N HIS A 5 -1.23 -18.81 3.26
CA HIS A 5 -2.29 -18.93 4.27
C HIS A 5 -1.92 -18.33 5.62
N ILE A 6 -0.63 -18.30 5.99
CA ILE A 6 -0.19 -17.76 7.28
C ILE A 6 -0.48 -16.26 7.39
N PRO A 7 -0.02 -15.39 6.45
CA PRO A 7 -0.31 -13.96 6.51
C PRO A 7 -1.80 -13.64 6.56
N VAL A 8 -2.62 -14.36 5.80
CA VAL A 8 -4.07 -14.14 5.77
C VAL A 8 -4.70 -14.44 7.13
N ARG A 9 -4.38 -15.57 7.75
CA ARG A 9 -4.92 -15.95 9.05
C ARG A 9 -4.56 -14.97 10.16
N TYR A 10 -3.28 -14.57 10.22
CA TYR A 10 -2.80 -13.61 11.21
C TYR A 10 -3.39 -12.21 10.99
N ALA A 11 -3.47 -11.74 9.73
CA ALA A 11 -4.07 -10.45 9.41
C ALA A 11 -5.57 -10.41 9.72
N THR A 12 -6.32 -11.48 9.43
CA THR A 12 -7.74 -11.59 9.78
C THR A 12 -7.93 -11.57 11.30
N ALA A 13 -7.17 -12.38 12.03
CA ALA A 13 -7.25 -12.42 13.49
C ALA A 13 -6.92 -11.07 14.14
N LEU A 14 -5.90 -10.36 13.60
CA LEU A 14 -5.55 -9.02 14.06
C LEU A 14 -6.68 -8.01 13.78
N LEU A 15 -7.31 -8.08 12.61
CA LEU A 15 -8.41 -7.19 12.25
C LEU A 15 -9.64 -7.43 13.14
N ASP A 16 -10.00 -8.69 13.35
CA ASP A 16 -11.13 -9.06 14.23
C ASP A 16 -10.87 -8.58 15.66
N PHE A 17 -9.68 -8.81 16.18
CA PHE A 17 -9.30 -8.34 17.52
C PHE A 17 -9.27 -6.82 17.63
N ALA A 18 -8.73 -6.12 16.62
CA ALA A 18 -8.69 -4.67 16.55
C ALA A 18 -10.11 -4.06 16.45
N ASN A 19 -11.04 -4.71 15.75
CA ASN A 19 -12.44 -4.30 15.67
C ASN A 19 -13.13 -4.40 17.05
N VAL A 20 -12.91 -5.48 17.79
CA VAL A 20 -13.46 -5.67 19.15
C VAL A 20 -12.92 -4.61 20.11
N SER A 21 -11.65 -4.23 19.96
CA SER A 21 -10.99 -3.20 20.80
C SER A 21 -11.26 -1.76 20.35
N ASN A 22 -11.92 -1.55 19.20
CA ASN A 22 -12.05 -0.25 18.52
C ASN A 22 -10.70 0.43 18.22
N GLU A 23 -9.65 -0.36 17.96
CA GLU A 23 -8.29 0.11 17.64
C GLU A 23 -7.93 -0.09 16.16
N GLN A 24 -8.85 -0.50 15.30
CA GLN A 24 -8.61 -0.88 13.89
C GLN A 24 -7.94 0.24 13.08
N ASP A 25 -8.35 1.50 13.29
CA ASP A 25 -7.80 2.65 12.54
C ASP A 25 -6.36 2.94 12.96
N ARG A 26 -6.05 2.72 14.24
CA ARG A 26 -4.71 2.89 14.79
C ARG A 26 -3.78 1.77 14.31
N VAL A 27 -4.23 0.53 14.37
CA VAL A 27 -3.47 -0.63 13.84
C VAL A 27 -3.22 -0.47 12.34
N TYR A 28 -4.17 0.11 11.59
CA TYR A 28 -3.97 0.42 10.18
C TYR A 28 -2.81 1.40 9.95
N THR A 29 -2.73 2.45 10.75
CA THR A 29 -1.63 3.43 10.70
C THR A 29 -0.30 2.79 11.08
N GLU A 30 -0.28 1.95 12.10
CA GLU A 30 0.89 1.19 12.56
C GLU A 30 1.38 0.20 11.48
N ALA A 31 0.46 -0.53 10.84
CA ALA A 31 0.78 -1.43 9.73
C ALA A 31 1.39 -0.68 8.54
N LYS A 32 0.86 0.50 8.19
CA LYS A 32 1.44 1.36 7.14
C LYS A 32 2.84 1.84 7.51
N ALA A 33 3.07 2.21 8.76
CA ALA A 33 4.39 2.63 9.23
C ALA A 33 5.41 1.48 9.12
N ILE A 34 5.04 0.26 9.49
CA ILE A 34 5.88 -0.93 9.32
C ILE A 34 6.22 -1.15 7.85
N VAL A 35 5.23 -1.18 6.96
CA VAL A 35 5.45 -1.37 5.52
C VAL A 35 6.43 -0.30 5.00
N LYS A 36 6.22 0.96 5.36
CA LYS A 36 7.12 2.05 4.99
C LYS A 36 8.54 1.83 5.50
N SER A 37 8.69 1.41 6.76
CA SER A 37 10.00 1.13 7.36
C SER A 37 10.73 -0.02 6.67
N TYR A 38 10.03 -1.07 6.24
CA TYR A 38 10.62 -2.16 5.46
C TYR A 38 11.14 -1.72 4.09
N PHE A 39 10.49 -0.75 3.45
CA PHE A 39 10.97 -0.18 2.18
C PHE A 39 12.11 0.83 2.36
N GLN A 40 12.14 1.53 3.49
CA GLN A 40 13.19 2.51 3.77
C GLN A 40 14.48 1.87 4.29
N PHE A 41 14.38 0.80 5.08
CA PHE A 41 15.48 0.12 5.74
C PHE A 41 15.52 -1.35 5.35
N ILE A 42 16.30 -1.66 4.30
CA ILE A 42 16.45 -3.03 3.77
C ILE A 42 17.00 -3.98 4.84
N GLU A 43 17.84 -3.45 5.74
CA GLU A 43 18.46 -4.20 6.83
C GLU A 43 17.43 -4.70 7.87
N LEU A 44 16.26 -4.06 7.97
CA LEU A 44 15.22 -4.46 8.92
C LEU A 44 14.81 -5.92 8.74
N ARG A 45 14.70 -6.37 7.49
CA ARG A 45 14.40 -7.76 7.18
C ARG A 45 15.49 -8.70 7.68
N THR A 46 16.75 -8.39 7.37
CA THR A 46 17.91 -9.23 7.77
C THR A 46 18.03 -9.32 9.30
N VAL A 47 17.76 -8.22 10.00
CA VAL A 47 17.80 -8.18 11.46
C VAL A 47 16.69 -9.03 12.08
N LEU A 48 15.48 -8.96 11.56
CA LEU A 48 14.35 -9.73 12.07
C LEU A 48 14.47 -11.24 11.74
N ASP A 49 15.04 -11.57 10.59
CA ASP A 49 15.30 -12.96 10.18
C ASP A 49 16.47 -13.60 10.98
N ASN A 50 17.23 -12.81 11.74
CA ASN A 50 18.36 -13.33 12.52
C ASN A 50 17.87 -14.16 13.71
N PRO A 51 18.19 -15.49 13.78
CA PRO A 51 17.74 -16.34 14.87
C PRO A 51 18.49 -16.11 16.20
N VAL A 52 19.65 -15.45 16.16
CA VAL A 52 20.47 -15.18 17.35
C VAL A 52 19.91 -13.99 18.16
N LEU A 53 19.17 -13.09 17.49
CA LEU A 53 18.62 -11.90 18.15
C LEU A 53 17.49 -12.28 19.10
N ALA A 54 17.59 -11.81 20.35
CA ALA A 54 16.59 -12.08 21.38
C ALA A 54 15.21 -11.51 20.99
N LYS A 55 14.13 -12.25 21.29
CA LYS A 55 12.75 -11.82 20.99
C LYS A 55 12.41 -10.43 21.56
N ALA A 56 12.92 -10.11 22.74
CA ALA A 56 12.73 -8.80 23.36
C ALA A 56 13.35 -7.65 22.55
N GLU A 57 14.48 -7.89 21.89
CA GLU A 57 15.14 -6.90 21.03
C GLU A 57 14.39 -6.78 19.70
N LYS A 58 13.99 -7.89 19.09
CA LYS A 58 13.12 -7.90 17.89
C LYS A 58 11.83 -7.10 18.16
N ARG A 59 11.19 -7.31 19.33
CA ARG A 59 10.00 -6.57 19.74
C ARG A 59 10.24 -5.05 19.76
N LYS A 60 11.34 -4.60 20.35
CA LYS A 60 11.70 -3.17 20.40
C LYS A 60 11.90 -2.58 19.00
N ILE A 61 12.61 -3.31 18.14
CA ILE A 61 12.86 -2.88 16.75
C ILE A 61 11.55 -2.74 15.99
N ILE A 62 10.63 -3.70 16.10
CA ILE A 62 9.33 -3.64 15.41
C ILE A 62 8.48 -2.47 15.94
N ILE A 63 8.46 -2.23 17.26
CA ILE A 63 7.76 -1.08 17.85
C ILE A 63 8.32 0.24 17.32
N MET A 64 9.65 0.37 17.22
CA MET A 64 10.27 1.55 16.61
C MET A 64 9.90 1.70 15.14
N ALA A 65 9.88 0.62 14.37
CA ALA A 65 9.45 0.61 12.97
C ALA A 65 7.97 0.99 12.79
N ALA A 66 7.13 0.71 13.80
CA ALA A 66 5.71 1.07 13.84
C ALA A 66 5.44 2.49 14.40
N ALA A 67 6.43 3.40 14.34
CA ALA A 67 6.38 4.78 14.84
C ALA A 67 6.46 4.93 16.38
N GLY A 68 7.00 3.96 17.08
CA GLY A 68 7.44 4.06 18.50
C GLY A 68 6.37 3.84 19.55
N LYS A 69 5.10 4.19 19.31
CA LYS A 69 4.01 3.99 20.27
C LYS A 69 2.84 3.24 19.60
N VAL A 70 2.71 1.97 19.95
CA VAL A 70 1.73 1.08 19.33
C VAL A 70 0.48 0.86 20.19
N SER A 71 -0.60 0.40 19.55
CA SER A 71 -1.85 0.04 20.19
C SER A 71 -1.73 -1.26 21.00
N LYS A 72 -2.62 -1.46 21.96
CA LYS A 72 -2.63 -2.70 22.76
C LYS A 72 -2.94 -3.93 21.89
N ALA A 73 -3.78 -3.76 20.87
CA ALA A 73 -4.07 -4.82 19.91
C ALA A 73 -2.81 -5.24 19.15
N PHE A 74 -2.02 -4.26 18.70
CA PHE A 74 -0.78 -4.52 17.97
C PHE A 74 0.31 -5.12 18.89
N GLU A 75 0.43 -4.68 20.14
CA GLU A 75 1.37 -5.27 21.11
C GLU A 75 1.11 -6.77 21.31
N ARG A 76 -0.14 -7.15 21.59
CA ARG A 76 -0.52 -8.57 21.75
C ARG A 76 -0.26 -9.38 20.47
N PHE A 77 -0.51 -8.79 19.35
CA PHE A 77 -0.22 -9.41 18.06
C PHE A 77 1.30 -9.63 17.86
N LEU A 78 2.14 -8.66 18.23
CA LEU A 78 3.60 -8.82 18.19
C LEU A 78 4.07 -9.96 19.10
N ASP A 79 3.55 -10.02 20.32
CA ASP A 79 3.90 -11.08 21.26
C ASP A 79 3.53 -12.44 20.65
N LEU A 80 2.35 -12.59 20.06
CA LEU A 80 1.91 -13.82 19.38
C LEU A 80 2.83 -14.21 18.20
N ILE A 81 3.24 -13.26 17.38
CA ILE A 81 4.15 -13.51 16.24
C ILE A 81 5.51 -13.99 16.72
N LEU A 82 6.08 -13.30 17.73
CA LEU A 82 7.40 -13.61 18.27
C LEU A 82 7.41 -14.95 19.05
N GLU A 83 6.32 -15.29 19.75
CA GLU A 83 6.18 -16.58 20.40
C GLU A 83 6.22 -17.72 19.39
N ASN A 84 5.53 -17.56 18.26
CA ASN A 84 5.44 -18.56 17.22
C ASN A 84 6.60 -18.54 16.22
N ASN A 85 7.61 -17.66 16.38
CA ASN A 85 8.74 -17.45 15.47
C ASN A 85 8.24 -17.19 14.02
N ARG A 86 7.31 -16.24 13.85
CA ARG A 86 6.69 -15.86 12.56
C ARG A 86 6.99 -14.42 12.15
N GLU A 87 8.06 -13.84 12.68
CA GLU A 87 8.51 -12.49 12.36
C GLU A 87 8.92 -12.30 10.90
N ASP A 88 9.35 -13.38 10.23
CA ASP A 88 9.63 -13.44 8.78
C ASP A 88 8.41 -13.08 7.92
N HIS A 89 7.21 -13.31 8.44
CA HIS A 89 5.95 -12.99 7.75
C HIS A 89 5.38 -11.62 8.09
N LEU A 90 6.02 -10.81 8.95
CA LEU A 90 5.48 -9.56 9.46
C LEU A 90 5.09 -8.58 8.34
N LEU A 91 5.96 -8.39 7.34
CA LEU A 91 5.65 -7.54 6.18
C LEU A 91 4.41 -8.04 5.42
N SER A 92 4.34 -9.33 5.16
CA SER A 92 3.22 -9.93 4.42
C SER A 92 1.91 -9.84 5.20
N ILE A 93 1.97 -9.96 6.53
CA ILE A 93 0.83 -9.80 7.43
C ILE A 93 0.36 -8.35 7.44
N ALA A 94 1.28 -7.38 7.56
CA ALA A 94 0.98 -5.96 7.55
C ALA A 94 0.32 -5.53 6.22
N LEU A 95 0.85 -5.96 5.09
CA LEU A 95 0.26 -5.71 3.76
C LEU A 95 -1.15 -6.31 3.66
N LYS A 96 -1.33 -7.54 4.16
CA LYS A 96 -2.64 -8.20 4.13
C LYS A 96 -3.65 -7.54 5.06
N TYR A 97 -3.21 -7.07 6.22
CA TYR A 97 -4.05 -6.28 7.14
C TYR A 97 -4.55 -5.00 6.47
N ILE A 98 -3.66 -4.25 5.81
CA ILE A 98 -4.01 -3.03 5.07
C ILE A 98 -5.07 -3.34 3.99
N ASP A 99 -4.89 -4.42 3.24
CA ASP A 99 -5.84 -4.87 2.20
C ASP A 99 -7.23 -5.21 2.80
N LEU A 100 -7.26 -5.98 3.89
CA LEU A 100 -8.51 -6.37 4.58
C LEU A 100 -9.22 -5.16 5.19
N TYR A 101 -8.47 -4.27 5.84
CA TYR A 101 -9.01 -3.04 6.43
C TYR A 101 -9.64 -2.15 5.36
N ARG A 102 -8.93 -1.92 4.23
CA ARG A 102 -9.44 -1.13 3.11
C ARG A 102 -10.74 -1.72 2.56
N LYS A 103 -10.80 -3.03 2.40
CA LYS A 103 -12.03 -3.73 1.97
C LYS A 103 -13.18 -3.53 2.95
N GLN A 104 -12.92 -3.67 4.25
CA GLN A 104 -13.94 -3.49 5.29
C GLN A 104 -14.49 -2.06 5.34
N LYS A 105 -13.64 -1.06 5.14
CA LYS A 105 -14.00 0.37 5.17
C LYS A 105 -14.41 0.92 3.80
N ASN A 106 -14.44 0.11 2.76
CA ASN A 106 -14.68 0.53 1.37
C ASN A 106 -13.74 1.67 0.94
N ILE A 107 -12.44 1.51 1.26
CA ILE A 107 -11.39 2.45 0.89
C ILE A 107 -10.71 1.92 -0.37
N HIS A 108 -10.75 2.69 -1.44
CA HIS A 108 -10.03 2.41 -2.68
C HIS A 108 -8.65 3.06 -2.64
N TYR A 109 -7.64 2.33 -3.09
CA TYR A 109 -6.30 2.87 -3.21
C TYR A 109 -6.08 3.38 -4.62
N GLY A 110 -5.79 4.68 -4.73
CA GLY A 110 -5.52 5.34 -6.00
C GLY A 110 -4.09 5.88 -6.07
N LYS A 111 -3.49 5.80 -7.26
CA LYS A 111 -2.20 6.41 -7.57
C LYS A 111 -2.37 7.46 -8.65
N LEU A 112 -2.06 8.70 -8.31
CA LEU A 112 -2.06 9.83 -9.24
C LEU A 112 -0.61 10.14 -9.64
N THR A 113 -0.28 9.94 -10.91
CA THR A 113 1.03 10.30 -11.47
C THR A 113 0.89 11.55 -12.32
N THR A 114 1.71 12.57 -12.07
CA THR A 114 1.70 13.87 -12.76
C THR A 114 3.11 14.28 -13.16
N ALA A 115 3.25 15.08 -14.22
CA ALA A 115 4.56 15.59 -14.67
C ALA A 115 5.16 16.64 -13.71
N SER A 116 4.31 17.35 -12.98
CA SER A 116 4.68 18.39 -12.01
C SER A 116 3.71 18.37 -10.84
N SER A 117 4.01 19.11 -9.78
CA SER A 117 3.10 19.25 -8.65
C SER A 117 1.77 19.87 -9.11
N VAL A 118 0.67 19.20 -8.74
CA VAL A 118 -0.69 19.65 -9.02
C VAL A 118 -1.17 20.57 -7.90
N ASN A 119 -1.93 21.61 -8.25
CA ASN A 119 -2.52 22.46 -7.24
C ASN A 119 -3.69 21.74 -6.52
N ASP A 120 -3.96 22.13 -5.27
CA ASP A 120 -4.97 21.50 -4.42
C ASP A 120 -6.39 21.54 -5.02
N ALA A 121 -6.70 22.55 -5.83
CA ALA A 121 -8.01 22.68 -6.48
C ALA A 121 -8.22 21.60 -7.57
N THR A 122 -7.20 21.33 -8.37
CA THR A 122 -7.24 20.28 -9.40
C THR A 122 -7.26 18.89 -8.76
N GLU A 123 -6.49 18.71 -7.69
CA GLU A 123 -6.49 17.46 -6.92
C GLU A 123 -7.88 17.13 -6.36
N LYS A 124 -8.52 18.10 -5.69
CA LYS A 124 -9.87 17.92 -5.15
C LYS A 124 -10.89 17.56 -6.23
N ARG A 125 -10.76 18.16 -7.43
CA ARG A 125 -11.63 17.81 -8.57
C ARG A 125 -11.42 16.39 -9.05
N LEU A 126 -10.16 15.94 -9.14
CA LEU A 126 -9.84 14.56 -9.54
C LEU A 126 -10.34 13.57 -8.48
N MET A 127 -10.14 13.86 -7.19
CA MET A 127 -10.66 13.03 -6.10
C MET A 127 -12.18 12.91 -6.19
N ALA A 128 -12.90 14.02 -6.28
CA ALA A 128 -14.35 14.01 -6.36
C ALA A 128 -14.89 13.24 -7.59
N MET A 129 -14.20 13.34 -8.73
CA MET A 129 -14.58 12.58 -9.93
C MET A 129 -14.44 11.07 -9.69
N VAL A 130 -13.40 10.63 -9.03
CA VAL A 130 -13.14 9.21 -8.79
C VAL A 130 -14.05 8.67 -7.68
N GLU A 131 -14.25 9.41 -6.59
CA GLU A 131 -15.18 9.05 -5.51
C GLU A 131 -16.61 8.85 -6.03
N ASN A 132 -17.06 9.73 -6.92
CA ASN A 132 -18.37 9.59 -7.57
C ASN A 132 -18.47 8.33 -8.47
N THR A 133 -17.34 7.87 -8.99
CA THR A 133 -17.31 6.68 -9.88
C THR A 133 -17.17 5.38 -9.09
N THR A 134 -16.42 5.38 -8.00
CA THR A 134 -16.12 4.18 -7.19
C THR A 134 -17.11 3.96 -6.04
N GLY A 135 -17.78 5.01 -5.58
CA GLY A 135 -18.73 4.96 -4.47
C GLY A 135 -18.09 4.71 -3.09
N GLY A 136 -16.77 4.88 -2.95
CA GLY A 136 -16.01 4.71 -1.72
C GLY A 136 -15.05 5.85 -1.45
N THR A 137 -14.42 5.85 -0.28
CA THR A 137 -13.35 6.80 0.05
C THR A 137 -12.06 6.44 -0.69
N ILE A 138 -11.33 7.43 -1.19
CA ILE A 138 -10.08 7.18 -1.91
C ILE A 138 -8.89 7.60 -1.08
N GLU A 139 -7.97 6.68 -0.87
CA GLU A 139 -6.63 6.95 -0.35
C GLU A 139 -5.68 7.12 -1.54
N MET A 140 -5.24 8.36 -1.79
CA MET A 140 -4.46 8.71 -2.98
C MET A 140 -2.98 8.83 -2.67
N GLU A 141 -2.17 8.07 -3.40
CA GLU A 141 -0.72 8.26 -3.49
C GLU A 141 -0.39 9.19 -4.66
N LYS A 142 0.47 10.19 -4.41
CA LYS A 142 0.93 11.14 -5.43
C LYS A 142 2.34 10.79 -5.85
N VAL A 143 2.56 10.67 -7.15
CA VAL A 143 3.88 10.43 -7.73
C VAL A 143 4.14 11.48 -8.81
N ILE A 144 5.31 12.10 -8.77
CA ILE A 144 5.76 13.01 -9.81
C ILE A 144 6.68 12.23 -10.74
N ASP A 145 6.29 12.14 -12.02
CA ASP A 145 7.06 11.49 -13.07
C ASP A 145 7.14 12.42 -14.28
N LYS A 146 8.33 12.93 -14.56
CA LYS A 146 8.58 13.86 -15.66
C LYS A 146 8.48 13.19 -17.03
N ASP A 147 8.64 11.89 -17.12
CA ASP A 147 8.65 11.13 -18.37
C ASP A 147 7.26 11.05 -19.01
N ILE A 148 6.20 11.40 -18.28
CA ILE A 148 4.86 11.53 -18.86
C ILE A 148 4.70 12.79 -19.71
N LEU A 149 5.68 13.73 -19.69
CA LEU A 149 5.74 15.00 -20.41
C LEU A 149 4.67 16.03 -20.04
N GLY A 150 3.53 15.61 -19.49
CA GLY A 150 2.40 16.44 -19.10
C GLY A 150 1.12 15.63 -18.99
N GLY A 151 0.05 16.26 -18.49
CA GLY A 151 -1.19 15.57 -18.16
C GLY A 151 -1.07 14.77 -16.88
N PHE A 152 -1.86 13.72 -16.77
CA PHE A 152 -1.86 12.85 -15.59
C PHE A 152 -2.17 11.39 -15.97
N MET A 153 -1.72 10.47 -15.12
CA MET A 153 -2.18 9.08 -15.10
C MET A 153 -2.82 8.82 -13.75
N PHE A 154 -3.96 8.16 -13.77
CA PHE A 154 -4.68 7.79 -12.56
C PHE A 154 -4.95 6.30 -12.55
N GLU A 155 -4.53 5.62 -11.49
CA GLU A 155 -4.73 4.19 -11.28
C GLU A 155 -5.54 3.99 -10.00
N VAL A 156 -6.65 3.28 -10.07
CA VAL A 156 -7.44 2.85 -8.91
C VAL A 156 -7.71 1.37 -9.06
N ASP A 157 -7.36 0.61 -8.04
CA ASP A 157 -7.46 -0.85 -8.03
C ASP A 157 -6.81 -1.45 -9.29
N PHE A 158 -7.61 -1.92 -10.26
CA PHE A 158 -7.15 -2.52 -11.51
C PHE A 158 -7.46 -1.66 -12.75
N VAL A 159 -7.97 -0.45 -12.55
CA VAL A 159 -8.34 0.44 -13.65
C VAL A 159 -7.34 1.58 -13.76
N ARG A 160 -6.81 1.80 -14.96
CA ARG A 160 -5.86 2.87 -15.26
C ARG A 160 -6.43 3.80 -16.31
N TRP A 161 -6.47 5.09 -15.98
CA TRP A 161 -6.76 6.18 -16.91
C TRP A 161 -5.48 6.91 -17.26
N ASP A 162 -5.06 6.83 -18.51
CA ASP A 162 -3.87 7.50 -19.03
C ASP A 162 -4.29 8.69 -19.89
N ALA A 163 -4.23 9.88 -19.31
CA ALA A 163 -4.42 11.18 -19.94
C ALA A 163 -3.08 11.94 -20.11
N SER A 164 -1.96 11.23 -20.12
CA SER A 164 -0.63 11.80 -20.32
C SER A 164 -0.37 12.16 -21.78
N ILE A 165 0.48 13.16 -22.01
CA ILE A 165 0.94 13.54 -23.35
C ILE A 165 1.73 12.38 -23.97
N SER A 166 2.61 11.74 -23.20
CA SER A 166 3.39 10.58 -23.66
C SER A 166 2.51 9.41 -24.10
N GLY A 167 1.38 9.16 -23.40
CA GLY A 167 0.39 8.16 -23.76
C GLY A 167 -0.33 8.50 -25.08
N GLN A 168 -0.72 9.75 -25.24
CA GLN A 168 -1.36 10.22 -26.47
C GLN A 168 -0.41 10.11 -27.67
N LEU A 169 0.84 10.53 -27.53
CA LEU A 169 1.85 10.40 -28.59
C LEU A 169 2.09 8.94 -29.00
N ARG A 170 2.14 8.03 -28.02
CA ARG A 170 2.26 6.58 -28.28
C ARG A 170 1.07 6.04 -29.07
N ARG A 171 -0.14 6.46 -28.76
CA ARG A 171 -1.36 6.07 -29.53
C ARG A 171 -1.28 6.56 -30.96
N ILE A 172 -0.99 7.85 -31.17
CA ILE A 172 -0.84 8.43 -32.49
C ILE A 172 0.23 7.70 -33.31
N LYS A 173 1.40 7.44 -32.73
CA LYS A 173 2.47 6.70 -33.39
C LYS A 173 2.03 5.28 -33.78
N LYS A 174 1.32 4.58 -32.91
CA LYS A 174 0.78 3.26 -33.18
C LYS A 174 -0.22 3.28 -34.35
N ASP A 175 -1.17 4.20 -34.29
CA ASP A 175 -2.19 4.36 -35.34
C ASP A 175 -1.56 4.69 -36.69
N TYR A 176 -0.54 5.53 -36.72
CA TYR A 176 0.21 5.86 -37.94
C TYR A 176 0.92 4.65 -38.52
N ILE A 177 1.58 3.85 -37.70
CA ILE A 177 2.28 2.63 -38.13
C ILE A 177 1.27 1.60 -38.64
N GLU A 178 0.14 1.41 -37.97
CA GLU A 178 -0.90 0.45 -38.39
C GLU A 178 -1.57 0.85 -39.73
N ARG A 179 -1.80 2.15 -39.93
CA ARG A 179 -2.33 2.66 -41.21
C ARG A 179 -1.36 2.43 -42.37
N ASN A 180 -0.05 2.70 -42.14
CA ASN A 180 0.95 2.51 -43.19
C ASN A 180 1.19 1.03 -43.52
N LYS A 181 1.02 0.11 -42.56
CA LYS A 181 1.10 -1.35 -42.84
C LYS A 181 -0.08 -1.88 -43.69
N LYS A 182 -1.21 -1.18 -43.72
CA LYS A 182 -2.38 -1.57 -44.55
C LYS A 182 -2.29 -1.03 -45.98
N ILE A 183 -1.30 -0.24 -46.30
CA ILE A 183 -1.11 0.39 -47.65
C ILE A 183 -0.08 -0.39 -48.48
N VAL A 184 0.59 -1.36 -47.89
CA VAL A 184 1.50 -2.33 -48.55
C VAL A 184 0.83 -3.71 -48.58
#